data_044ab649ce185c6e0511704fb4cf2eca
#
_entry.id   044ab649ce185c6e0511704fb4cf2eca
#
_cell.length_a   1.000
_cell.length_b   1.000
_cell.length_c   1.000
_cell.angle_alpha   90.00
_cell.angle_beta   90.00
_cell.angle_gamma   90.00
#
_symmetry.space_group_name_H-M   'P 1'
#
loop_
_entity.id
_entity.type
_entity.pdbx_description
1 polymer ?
#
loop_
_entity_poly.entity_id
_entity_poly.type
_entity_poly.pdbx_seq_one_letter_code
_entity_poly.pdbx_strand_id
1 'polypeptide(L)'
;MPAVPANASVSASLTQAVLQAAENLGVSRDYLLQACGLHESQLSDPDARISLNAQQLLWQTIQEQLVHAEPGLAIGLQMAPVPFSVLGYLLQSSHTLDEALHTAQRYQRLVGEGGELQLQEDQQCPQLIYLPSQPQHPANRPRILALMACWVQWMRPLLKDFQLLAVHFAHSQPQE
;
A
#
# COMPACT_ATOMS: atom_id res chain seq x y z
N MET A 1 -17.75 5.19 11.64
CA MET A 1 -16.69 4.40 10.96
C MET A 1 -16.97 2.93 11.25
N PRO A 2 -16.91 2.04 10.26
CA PRO A 2 -17.05 0.61 10.54
C PRO A 2 -15.90 0.15 11.44
N ALA A 3 -16.23 -0.68 12.44
CA ALA A 3 -15.23 -1.28 13.31
C ALA A 3 -14.32 -2.20 12.48
N VAL A 4 -13.01 -2.16 12.76
CA VAL A 4 -12.07 -3.08 12.13
C VAL A 4 -12.47 -4.51 12.52
N PRO A 5 -12.66 -5.43 11.57
CA PRO A 5 -12.90 -6.82 11.91
C PRO A 5 -11.76 -7.36 12.77
N ALA A 6 -12.09 -8.16 13.79
CA ALA A 6 -11.08 -8.77 14.66
C ALA A 6 -10.03 -9.60 13.89
N ASN A 7 -10.40 -10.06 12.69
CA ASN A 7 -9.57 -10.88 11.80
C ASN A 7 -9.11 -10.12 10.55
N ALA A 8 -9.05 -8.78 10.60
CA ALA A 8 -8.58 -8.00 9.46
C ALA A 8 -7.17 -8.43 9.03
N SER A 9 -6.97 -8.53 7.72
CA SER A 9 -5.78 -9.13 7.15
C SER A 9 -5.32 -8.43 5.87
N VAL A 10 -4.10 -8.74 5.46
CA VAL A 10 -3.43 -8.21 4.25
C VAL A 10 -2.85 -9.37 3.48
N SER A 11 -2.78 -9.29 2.16
CA SER A 11 -2.19 -10.35 1.34
C SER A 11 -0.70 -10.55 1.64
N ALA A 12 -0.26 -11.80 1.65
CA ALA A 12 1.15 -12.14 1.80
C ALA A 12 1.99 -11.54 0.66
N SER A 13 1.46 -11.50 -0.56
CA SER A 13 2.14 -10.91 -1.71
C SER A 13 2.41 -9.41 -1.55
N LEU A 14 1.48 -8.62 -0.97
CA LEU A 14 1.75 -7.22 -0.63
C LEU A 14 2.82 -7.12 0.46
N THR A 15 2.74 -7.96 1.50
CA THR A 15 3.73 -7.99 2.58
C THR A 15 5.12 -8.33 2.05
N GLN A 16 5.23 -9.28 1.13
CA GLN A 16 6.47 -9.62 0.42
C GLN A 16 7.04 -8.42 -0.36
N ALA A 17 6.18 -7.69 -1.09
CA ALA A 17 6.62 -6.51 -1.84
C ALA A 17 7.17 -5.41 -0.92
N VAL A 18 6.55 -5.20 0.25
CA VAL A 18 7.04 -4.24 1.26
C VAL A 18 8.38 -4.69 1.84
N LEU A 19 8.53 -5.97 2.21
CA LEU A 19 9.77 -6.54 2.71
C LEU A 19 10.91 -6.41 1.69
N GLN A 20 10.65 -6.75 0.43
CA GLN A 20 11.64 -6.63 -0.64
C GLN A 20 12.07 -5.19 -0.87
N ALA A 21 11.12 -4.23 -0.84
CA ALA A 21 11.43 -2.82 -0.97
C ALA A 21 12.29 -2.31 0.21
N ALA A 22 12.00 -2.76 1.44
CA ALA A 22 12.79 -2.42 2.61
C ALA A 22 14.21 -3.01 2.54
N GLU A 23 14.35 -4.25 2.08
CA GLU A 23 15.63 -4.91 1.87
C GLU A 23 16.49 -4.18 0.81
N ASN A 24 15.89 -3.75 -0.29
CA ASN A 24 16.57 -2.95 -1.32
C ASN A 24 17.09 -1.61 -0.77
N LEU A 25 16.47 -1.11 0.29
CA LEU A 25 16.88 0.10 1.01
C LEU A 25 17.83 -0.17 2.20
N GLY A 26 18.27 -1.42 2.35
CA GLY A 26 19.28 -1.81 3.35
C GLY A 26 18.73 -2.24 4.70
N VAL A 27 17.42 -2.43 4.86
CA VAL A 27 16.83 -2.97 6.09
C VAL A 27 16.84 -4.49 6.05
N SER A 28 17.38 -5.15 7.09
CA SER A 28 17.46 -6.61 7.14
C SER A 28 16.06 -7.25 7.13
N ARG A 29 15.82 -8.13 6.16
CA ARG A 29 14.59 -8.91 6.05
C ARG A 29 14.37 -9.80 7.27
N ASP A 30 15.40 -10.51 7.71
CA ASP A 30 15.33 -11.40 8.87
C ASP A 30 14.95 -10.62 10.15
N TYR A 31 15.53 -9.44 10.32
CA TYR A 31 15.18 -8.56 11.44
C TYR A 31 13.71 -8.16 11.39
N LEU A 32 13.21 -7.73 10.23
CA LEU A 32 11.80 -7.33 10.05
C LEU A 32 10.84 -8.50 10.34
N LEU A 33 11.14 -9.68 9.84
CA LEU A 33 10.33 -10.89 10.09
C LEU A 33 10.29 -11.23 11.57
N GLN A 34 11.44 -11.26 12.22
CA GLN A 34 11.55 -11.54 13.66
C GLN A 34 10.80 -10.50 14.51
N ALA A 35 10.98 -9.21 14.22
CA ALA A 35 10.32 -8.12 14.94
C ALA A 35 8.79 -8.17 14.83
N CYS A 36 8.27 -8.64 13.68
CA CYS A 36 6.84 -8.72 13.42
C CYS A 36 6.21 -10.07 13.78
N GLY A 37 7.01 -11.04 14.26
CA GLY A 37 6.54 -12.40 14.53
C GLY A 37 6.08 -13.14 13.27
N LEU A 38 6.67 -12.81 12.13
CA LEU A 38 6.40 -13.44 10.83
C LEU A 38 7.46 -14.47 10.49
N HIS A 39 7.07 -15.49 9.73
CA HIS A 39 7.96 -16.52 9.21
C HIS A 39 7.87 -16.59 7.69
N GLU A 40 8.95 -16.91 6.99
CA GLU A 40 8.98 -17.07 5.54
C GLU A 40 7.92 -18.05 5.02
N SER A 41 7.64 -19.12 5.78
CA SER A 41 6.60 -20.09 5.43
C SER A 41 5.19 -19.50 5.33
N GLN A 42 4.90 -18.42 6.07
CA GLN A 42 3.61 -17.73 6.00
C GLN A 42 3.49 -16.83 4.75
N LEU A 43 4.62 -16.51 4.14
CA LEU A 43 4.71 -15.64 2.98
C LEU A 43 4.92 -16.43 1.67
N SER A 44 5.23 -17.72 1.75
CA SER A 44 5.52 -18.56 0.59
C SER A 44 4.33 -18.82 -0.34
N ASP A 45 3.12 -18.78 0.22
CA ASP A 45 1.88 -18.86 -0.55
C ASP A 45 1.39 -17.44 -0.86
N PRO A 46 1.32 -17.03 -2.15
CA PRO A 46 0.89 -15.70 -2.55
C PRO A 46 -0.57 -15.39 -2.17
N ASP A 47 -1.40 -16.42 -1.98
CA ASP A 47 -2.81 -16.30 -1.56
C ASP A 47 -2.98 -16.28 -0.03
N ALA A 48 -1.91 -16.53 0.73
CA ALA A 48 -1.93 -16.44 2.18
C ALA A 48 -2.25 -15.03 2.67
N ARG A 49 -2.76 -14.95 3.90
CA ARG A 49 -3.14 -13.70 4.56
C ARG A 49 -2.33 -13.48 5.82
N ILE A 50 -1.82 -12.29 5.99
CA ILE A 50 -1.09 -11.84 7.19
C ILE A 50 -2.03 -10.96 8.01
N SER A 51 -2.00 -11.08 9.34
CA SER A 51 -2.83 -10.22 10.19
C SER A 51 -2.50 -8.73 9.98
N LEU A 52 -3.52 -7.88 10.02
CA LEU A 52 -3.34 -6.43 9.91
C LEU A 52 -2.37 -5.91 11.00
N ASN A 53 -2.42 -6.48 12.20
CA ASN A 53 -1.52 -6.09 13.30
C ASN A 53 -0.04 -6.37 12.97
N ALA A 54 0.27 -7.55 12.40
CA ALA A 54 1.65 -7.86 11.97
C ALA A 54 2.11 -6.92 10.86
N GLN A 55 1.23 -6.59 9.92
CA GLN A 55 1.53 -5.61 8.87
C GLN A 55 1.74 -4.20 9.43
N GLN A 56 0.97 -3.79 10.41
CA GLN A 56 1.15 -2.50 11.08
C GLN A 56 2.47 -2.44 11.84
N LEU A 57 2.82 -3.52 12.54
CA LEU A 57 4.11 -3.62 13.23
C LEU A 57 5.28 -3.57 12.23
N LEU A 58 5.15 -4.22 11.07
CA LEU A 58 6.14 -4.13 9.98
C LEU A 58 6.39 -2.68 9.56
N TRP A 59 5.33 -1.89 9.34
CA TRP A 59 5.47 -0.49 8.97
C TRP A 59 6.11 0.37 10.06
N GLN A 60 5.81 0.13 11.33
CA GLN A 60 6.45 0.81 12.45
C GLN A 60 7.94 0.45 12.52
N THR A 61 8.28 -0.85 12.41
CA THR A 61 9.66 -1.31 12.43
C THR A 61 10.46 -0.74 11.26
N ILE A 62 9.90 -0.69 10.05
CA ILE A 62 10.55 -0.05 8.90
C ILE A 62 10.81 1.43 9.18
N GLN A 63 9.85 2.15 9.74
CA GLN A 63 10.00 3.57 10.07
C GLN A 63 11.10 3.83 11.09
N GLU A 64 11.32 2.89 12.03
CA GLU A 64 12.37 2.98 13.04
C GLU A 64 13.77 2.63 12.49
N GLN A 65 13.83 1.70 11.53
CA GLN A 65 15.09 1.17 11.00
C GLN A 65 15.61 1.92 9.77
N LEU A 66 14.71 2.45 8.95
CA LEU A 66 15.12 3.12 7.73
C LEU A 66 15.46 4.59 7.99
N VAL A 67 16.74 4.92 7.85
CA VAL A 67 17.23 6.30 7.96
C VAL A 67 16.85 7.08 6.69
N HIS A 68 15.63 7.60 6.67
CA HIS A 68 15.09 8.38 5.56
C HIS A 68 14.09 9.42 6.09
N ALA A 69 14.03 10.59 5.48
CA ALA A 69 13.08 11.64 5.89
C ALA A 69 11.62 11.17 5.85
N GLU A 70 11.27 10.40 4.81
CA GLU A 70 9.95 9.78 4.64
C GLU A 70 10.10 8.31 4.21
N PRO A 71 10.25 7.37 5.18
CA PRO A 71 10.45 5.95 4.90
C PRO A 71 9.35 5.34 4.04
N GLY A 72 8.09 5.70 4.28
CA GLY A 72 6.96 5.21 3.49
C GLY A 72 7.06 5.59 2.02
N LEU A 73 7.44 6.83 1.71
CA LEU A 73 7.63 7.28 0.34
C LEU A 73 8.78 6.50 -0.34
N ALA A 74 9.90 6.32 0.36
CA ALA A 74 11.04 5.57 -0.16
C ALA A 74 10.67 4.12 -0.48
N ILE A 75 9.93 3.44 0.40
CA ILE A 75 9.40 2.09 0.17
C ILE A 75 8.47 2.08 -1.05
N GLY A 76 7.50 2.99 -1.11
CA GLY A 76 6.53 3.04 -2.22
C GLY A 76 7.17 3.25 -3.59
N LEU A 77 8.26 4.02 -3.64
CA LEU A 77 9.05 4.22 -4.86
C LEU A 77 9.85 2.98 -5.28
N GLN A 78 10.20 2.11 -4.34
CA GLN A 78 10.86 0.83 -4.59
C GLN A 78 9.88 -0.31 -4.91
N MET A 79 8.62 -0.17 -4.53
CA MET A 79 7.58 -1.12 -4.87
C MET A 79 7.31 -1.00 -6.38
N ALA A 80 8.03 -1.80 -7.17
CA ALA A 80 7.87 -1.80 -8.62
C ALA A 80 6.40 -2.04 -9.01
N PRO A 81 5.98 -1.61 -10.22
CA PRO A 81 4.66 -1.90 -10.75
C PRO A 81 4.53 -3.38 -11.14
N VAL A 82 4.94 -4.26 -10.24
CA VAL A 82 4.73 -5.69 -10.37
C VAL A 82 3.35 -5.99 -9.81
N PRO A 83 2.51 -6.76 -10.51
CA PRO A 83 1.25 -7.20 -9.96
C PRO A 83 1.53 -8.09 -8.75
N PHE A 84 1.44 -7.53 -7.53
CA PHE A 84 1.62 -8.31 -6.29
C PHE A 84 0.37 -9.08 -5.89
N SER A 85 -0.63 -9.15 -6.75
CA SER A 85 -1.85 -9.91 -6.49
C SER A 85 -2.69 -10.01 -7.76
N VAL A 86 -3.73 -10.83 -7.70
CA VAL A 86 -4.77 -10.91 -8.74
C VAL A 86 -5.30 -9.51 -9.09
N LEU A 87 -5.42 -8.60 -8.12
CA LEU A 87 -5.83 -7.22 -8.39
C LEU A 87 -4.87 -6.53 -9.36
N GLY A 88 -3.57 -6.69 -9.21
CA GLY A 88 -2.58 -6.10 -10.12
C GLY A 88 -2.77 -6.55 -11.57
N TYR A 89 -3.05 -7.82 -11.80
CA TYR A 89 -3.36 -8.35 -13.13
C TYR A 89 -4.68 -7.78 -13.69
N LEU A 90 -5.72 -7.72 -12.87
CA LEU A 90 -7.01 -7.13 -13.25
C LEU A 90 -6.85 -5.67 -13.69
N LEU A 91 -6.07 -4.89 -12.94
CA LEU A 91 -5.79 -3.50 -13.25
C LEU A 91 -5.00 -3.35 -14.56
N GLN A 92 -4.00 -4.20 -14.80
CA GLN A 92 -3.23 -4.19 -16.05
C GLN A 92 -4.06 -4.59 -17.27
N SER A 93 -5.11 -5.38 -17.09
CA SER A 93 -6.02 -5.80 -18.16
C SER A 93 -7.13 -4.79 -18.44
N SER A 94 -7.29 -3.75 -17.63
CA SER A 94 -8.27 -2.70 -17.83
C SER A 94 -7.93 -1.84 -19.07
N HIS A 95 -8.94 -1.49 -19.85
CA HIS A 95 -8.75 -0.72 -21.09
C HIS A 95 -8.74 0.79 -20.85
N THR A 96 -9.27 1.25 -19.71
CA THR A 96 -9.33 2.65 -19.31
C THR A 96 -8.95 2.84 -17.87
N LEU A 97 -8.55 4.07 -17.50
CA LEU A 97 -8.29 4.43 -16.10
C LEU A 97 -9.54 4.25 -15.23
N ASP A 98 -10.68 4.66 -15.77
CA ASP A 98 -11.97 4.54 -15.09
C ASP A 98 -12.28 3.08 -14.71
N GLU A 99 -12.17 2.16 -15.68
CA GLU A 99 -12.32 0.72 -15.43
C GLU A 99 -11.32 0.21 -14.39
N ALA A 100 -10.05 0.65 -14.44
CA ALA A 100 -9.04 0.28 -13.47
C ALA A 100 -9.39 0.76 -12.06
N LEU A 101 -9.83 2.02 -11.91
CA LEU A 101 -10.19 2.60 -10.61
C LEU A 101 -11.42 1.90 -10.00
N HIS A 102 -12.45 1.63 -10.79
CA HIS A 102 -13.62 0.86 -10.35
C HIS A 102 -13.25 -0.58 -9.95
N THR A 103 -12.38 -1.22 -10.72
CA THR A 103 -11.85 -2.54 -10.42
C THR A 103 -11.06 -2.52 -9.09
N ALA A 104 -10.21 -1.53 -8.89
CA ALA A 104 -9.48 -1.36 -7.64
C ALA A 104 -10.42 -1.20 -6.45
N GLN A 105 -11.41 -0.33 -6.55
CA GLN A 105 -12.40 -0.12 -5.51
C GLN A 105 -13.18 -1.40 -5.18
N ARG A 106 -13.61 -2.13 -6.21
CA ARG A 106 -14.39 -3.36 -6.05
C ARG A 106 -13.62 -4.49 -5.38
N TYR A 107 -12.36 -4.67 -5.75
CA TYR A 107 -11.55 -5.81 -5.35
C TYR A 107 -10.45 -5.48 -4.32
N GLN A 108 -10.45 -4.28 -3.74
CA GLN A 108 -9.44 -3.81 -2.79
C GLN A 108 -9.19 -4.77 -1.61
N ARG A 109 -10.23 -5.49 -1.15
CA ARG A 109 -10.12 -6.44 -0.04
C ARG A 109 -9.23 -7.64 -0.35
N LEU A 110 -9.01 -7.96 -1.62
CA LEU A 110 -8.04 -9.00 -2.01
C LEU A 110 -6.61 -8.59 -1.59
N VAL A 111 -6.32 -7.29 -1.61
CA VAL A 111 -5.02 -6.76 -1.19
C VAL A 111 -4.96 -6.60 0.32
N GLY A 112 -5.99 -6.00 0.93
CA GLY A 112 -5.98 -5.82 2.37
C GLY A 112 -7.19 -5.09 2.93
N GLU A 113 -7.35 -5.21 4.24
CA GLU A 113 -8.46 -4.65 5.01
C GLU A 113 -8.00 -3.49 5.93
N GLY A 114 -6.81 -2.93 5.66
CA GLY A 114 -6.27 -1.81 6.43
C GLY A 114 -6.94 -0.45 6.18
N GLY A 115 -7.88 -0.38 5.26
CA GLY A 115 -8.64 0.82 4.92
C GLY A 115 -9.56 0.57 3.75
N GLU A 116 -10.24 1.63 3.31
CA GLU A 116 -11.20 1.61 2.23
C GLU A 116 -10.80 2.61 1.14
N LEU A 117 -10.81 2.15 -0.11
CA LEU A 117 -10.60 2.96 -1.30
C LEU A 117 -11.97 3.40 -1.83
N GLN A 118 -12.17 4.70 -1.97
CA GLN A 118 -13.39 5.29 -2.50
C GLN A 118 -13.05 6.12 -3.74
N LEU A 119 -13.84 5.95 -4.80
CA LEU A 119 -13.78 6.79 -5.98
C LEU A 119 -14.93 7.80 -5.90
N GLN A 120 -14.59 9.08 -5.89
CA GLN A 120 -15.55 10.17 -6.06
C GLN A 120 -15.49 10.63 -7.52
N GLU A 121 -16.59 10.41 -8.21
CA GLU A 121 -16.75 10.86 -9.58
C GLU A 121 -17.11 12.35 -9.60
N ASP A 122 -16.22 13.13 -10.19
CA ASP A 122 -16.49 14.50 -10.59
C ASP A 122 -16.26 14.56 -12.12
N GLN A 123 -17.15 15.23 -12.83
CA GLN A 123 -17.05 15.35 -14.29
C GLN A 123 -15.74 16.01 -14.77
N GLN A 124 -15.08 16.78 -13.91
CA GLN A 124 -13.86 17.49 -14.25
C GLN A 124 -12.61 16.90 -13.60
N CYS A 125 -12.71 16.33 -12.40
CA CYS A 125 -11.57 15.87 -11.63
C CYS A 125 -11.95 14.72 -10.68
N PRO A 126 -11.96 13.46 -11.17
CA PRO A 126 -12.23 12.32 -10.29
C PRO A 126 -11.19 12.23 -9.19
N GLN A 127 -11.63 11.90 -7.98
CA GLN A 127 -10.77 11.78 -6.80
C GLN A 127 -10.75 10.34 -6.30
N LEU A 128 -9.55 9.81 -6.09
CA LEU A 128 -9.33 8.55 -5.42
C LEU A 128 -8.96 8.81 -3.97
N ILE A 129 -9.83 8.38 -3.04
CA ILE A 129 -9.71 8.63 -1.61
C ILE A 129 -9.41 7.33 -0.90
N TYR A 130 -8.38 7.31 -0.05
CA TYR A 130 -8.10 6.19 0.82
C TYR A 130 -8.40 6.55 2.28
N LEU A 131 -9.31 5.82 2.91
CA LEU A 131 -9.73 5.98 4.29
C LEU A 131 -9.17 4.84 5.15
N PRO A 132 -8.17 5.10 6.01
CA PRO A 132 -7.62 4.06 6.88
C PRO A 132 -8.65 3.59 7.91
N SER A 133 -8.69 2.26 8.16
CA SER A 133 -9.62 1.65 9.13
C SER A 133 -9.34 2.08 10.58
N GLN A 134 -8.09 2.45 10.89
CA GLN A 134 -7.65 2.96 12.19
C GLN A 134 -6.90 4.30 12.00
N PRO A 135 -7.59 5.44 11.82
CA PRO A 135 -6.97 6.69 11.37
C PRO A 135 -5.81 7.21 12.23
N GLN A 136 -5.83 6.92 13.54
CA GLN A 136 -4.82 7.40 14.48
C GLN A 136 -3.64 6.43 14.65
N HIS A 137 -3.65 5.28 13.95
CA HIS A 137 -2.56 4.31 14.10
C HIS A 137 -1.26 4.84 13.49
N PRO A 138 -0.10 4.78 14.20
CA PRO A 138 1.16 5.37 13.75
C PRO A 138 1.69 4.77 12.44
N ALA A 139 1.40 3.50 12.17
CA ALA A 139 1.76 2.85 10.91
C ALA A 139 1.06 3.42 9.67
N ASN A 140 0.01 4.23 9.84
CA ASN A 140 -0.75 4.76 8.69
C ASN A 140 0.07 5.73 7.85
N ARG A 141 0.85 6.62 8.47
CA ARG A 141 1.63 7.60 7.71
C ARG A 141 2.56 6.92 6.71
N PRO A 142 3.51 6.06 7.11
CA PRO A 142 4.40 5.41 6.16
C PRO A 142 3.65 4.51 5.17
N ARG A 143 2.64 3.78 5.62
CA ARG A 143 1.83 2.89 4.78
C ARG A 143 1.07 3.64 3.69
N ILE A 144 0.41 4.76 4.02
CA ILE A 144 -0.37 5.56 3.06
C ILE A 144 0.56 6.28 2.08
N LEU A 145 1.69 6.81 2.53
CA LEU A 145 2.71 7.40 1.65
C LEU A 145 3.21 6.37 0.63
N ALA A 146 3.52 5.15 1.08
CA ALA A 146 3.94 4.07 0.19
C ALA A 146 2.84 3.68 -0.81
N LEU A 147 1.60 3.56 -0.35
CA LEU A 147 0.46 3.24 -1.19
C LEU A 147 0.27 4.29 -2.29
N MET A 148 0.27 5.57 -1.95
CA MET A 148 0.09 6.66 -2.92
C MET A 148 1.26 6.73 -3.91
N ALA A 149 2.50 6.58 -3.44
CA ALA A 149 3.67 6.55 -4.31
C ALA A 149 3.62 5.38 -5.30
N CYS A 150 3.27 4.21 -4.82
CA CYS A 150 3.11 3.01 -5.64
C CYS A 150 2.02 3.20 -6.72
N TRP A 151 0.86 3.76 -6.35
CA TRP A 151 -0.23 4.06 -7.28
C TRP A 151 0.20 5.03 -8.37
N VAL A 152 0.84 6.14 -8.02
CA VAL A 152 1.33 7.14 -8.99
C VAL A 152 2.35 6.53 -9.94
N GLN A 153 3.30 5.75 -9.40
CA GLN A 153 4.31 5.06 -10.20
C GLN A 153 3.68 4.08 -11.19
N TRP A 154 2.62 3.41 -10.77
CA TRP A 154 1.94 2.40 -11.56
C TRP A 154 1.08 3.00 -12.66
N MET A 155 0.41 4.13 -12.41
CA MET A 155 -0.43 4.79 -13.39
C MET A 155 0.35 5.50 -14.51
N ARG A 156 1.51 6.06 -14.19
CA ARG A 156 2.32 6.84 -15.17
C ARG A 156 2.64 6.11 -16.48
N PRO A 157 3.14 4.87 -16.49
CA PRO A 157 3.45 4.16 -17.74
C PRO A 157 2.22 3.66 -18.50
N LEU A 158 1.07 3.53 -17.82
CA LEU A 158 -0.16 3.01 -18.42
C LEU A 158 -0.93 4.09 -19.22
N LEU A 159 -0.69 5.36 -18.91
CA LEU A 159 -1.46 6.49 -19.43
C LEU A 159 -0.53 7.51 -20.08
N LYS A 160 -0.59 7.63 -21.40
CA LYS A 160 0.25 8.57 -22.17
C LYS A 160 0.11 10.04 -21.74
N ASP A 161 -1.12 10.42 -21.33
CA ASP A 161 -1.47 11.80 -20.97
C ASP A 161 -1.87 11.93 -19.49
N PHE A 162 -1.33 11.05 -18.63
CA PHE A 162 -1.64 11.08 -17.20
C PHE A 162 -1.11 12.36 -16.54
N GLN A 163 -2.02 13.18 -16.05
CA GLN A 163 -1.72 14.36 -15.25
C GLN A 163 -2.26 14.18 -13.84
N LEU A 164 -1.36 13.96 -12.89
CA LEU A 164 -1.70 14.01 -11.48
C LEU A 164 -1.80 15.48 -11.07
N LEU A 165 -2.99 15.95 -10.72
CA LEU A 165 -3.21 17.35 -10.35
C LEU A 165 -2.72 17.63 -8.94
N ALA A 166 -3.04 16.76 -7.96
CA ALA A 166 -2.61 16.90 -6.57
C ALA A 166 -2.70 15.57 -5.82
N VAL A 167 -1.91 15.46 -4.75
CA VAL A 167 -2.09 14.43 -3.71
C VAL A 167 -2.23 15.15 -2.37
N HIS A 168 -3.33 14.88 -1.67
CA HIS A 168 -3.63 15.48 -0.37
C HIS A 168 -3.49 14.44 0.74
N PHE A 169 -2.81 14.80 1.81
CA PHE A 169 -2.66 13.97 3.00
C PHE A 169 -3.32 14.66 4.21
N ALA A 170 -3.92 13.87 5.10
CA ALA A 170 -4.51 14.37 6.34
C ALA A 170 -3.46 14.72 7.42
N HIS A 171 -2.18 14.37 7.20
CA HIS A 171 -1.08 14.73 8.11
C HIS A 171 -0.34 15.97 7.61
N SER A 172 0.36 16.66 8.54
CA SER A 172 1.20 17.82 8.21
C SER A 172 2.39 17.42 7.32
N GLN A 173 2.86 18.39 6.54
CA GLN A 173 4.10 18.26 5.77
C GLN A 173 5.28 18.00 6.73
N PRO A 174 6.28 17.19 6.32
CA PRO A 174 7.53 17.06 7.07
C PRO A 174 8.17 18.43 7.29
N GLN A 175 8.73 18.62 8.49
CA GLN A 175 9.62 19.77 8.70
C GLN A 175 10.98 19.42 8.08
N GLU A 176 11.50 20.32 7.23
CA GLU A 176 12.85 20.22 6.65
C GLU A 176 13.92 20.26 7.72
#